data_73f2808e231481ce0109ef03a8aa575b
#
_entry.id   73f2808e231481ce0109ef03a8aa575b
#
_cell.length_a   1.000
_cell.length_b   1.000
_cell.length_c   1.000
_cell.angle_alpha   90.00
_cell.angle_beta   90.00
_cell.angle_gamma   90.00
#
_symmetry.space_group_name_H-M   'P 1'
#
loop_
_entity.id
_entity.type
_entity.pdbx_description
1 polymer ?
#
loop_
_entity_poly.entity_id
_entity_poly.type
_entity_poly.pdbx_seq_one_letter_code
_entity_poly.pdbx_strand_id
1 'polypeptide(L)'
;ATSVANSTGEQSIAMLYERYQRALKAYNAVDFDDLIMTPVMLFRQHPEVLAKWQRRIRYLLVDEYQDTNLAQYELVKTLVNEKQALTVVGDDDQSIYAWRGARPENLMQLQEDFPSLEIVKLEQNYRSTGRILGAANKLIDNNPHLIPKTLWSELGPGDPLRFITSENEDTECERVVNEIIDMRLKRRCKYSDFAVLYRGNYQAKLVEIKLQTQNIPYEITGGQSFYAKTEIKDVMAYLRLVINTDDDNALLRIINTPRRQIGPTTLERLGDYANKRGLSMYAAIDEVALSASMPANNLERLKAFKSWITGVQKNIYSGNPIAAVNEMLSDADYLGWLHQNASSDPVAQKRWDNVNFLLAQLTQALKTDQQDEPNKNGDSAIENAISKLILRDILDREQEESADDKVQLLTLHAAKGLEFLHVFMIGMEEGILPHKNSVDGGQIEEER
;
A
#
# COMPACT_ATOMS: atom_id res chain seq x y z
N ALA A 1 18.61 -0.42 28.62
CA ALA A 1 17.15 -0.50 28.50
C ALA A 1 16.50 -1.05 29.79
N THR A 2 16.97 -2.17 30.34
CA THR A 2 16.40 -2.80 31.55
C THR A 2 16.54 -1.96 32.83
N SER A 3 17.52 -1.05 32.92
CA SER A 3 17.73 -0.17 34.07
C SER A 3 16.82 1.05 34.14
N VAL A 4 16.01 1.29 33.09
CA VAL A 4 15.13 2.47 32.99
C VAL A 4 13.65 2.06 32.99
N ALA A 5 13.34 0.75 32.89
CA ALA A 5 11.98 0.25 32.82
C ALA A 5 11.28 0.32 34.20
N ASN A 6 10.21 1.08 34.30
CA ASN A 6 9.47 1.37 35.53
C ASN A 6 8.21 0.49 35.72
N SER A 7 7.78 -0.22 34.68
CA SER A 7 6.61 -1.10 34.71
C SER A 7 6.93 -2.53 34.24
N THR A 8 6.10 -3.51 34.59
CA THR A 8 6.27 -4.92 34.16
C THR A 8 6.21 -5.04 32.62
N GLY A 9 5.41 -4.22 31.95
CA GLY A 9 5.32 -4.16 30.49
C GLY A 9 6.61 -3.63 29.86
N GLU A 10 7.16 -2.54 30.40
CA GLU A 10 8.43 -1.96 29.95
C GLU A 10 9.61 -2.90 30.16
N GLN A 11 9.62 -3.65 31.26
CA GLN A 11 10.64 -4.68 31.51
C GLN A 11 10.59 -5.79 30.46
N SER A 12 9.40 -6.25 30.08
CA SER A 12 9.23 -7.27 29.04
C SER A 12 9.71 -6.75 27.67
N ILE A 13 9.37 -5.51 27.31
CA ILE A 13 9.84 -4.85 26.09
C ILE A 13 11.37 -4.71 26.10
N ALA A 14 11.96 -4.29 27.23
CA ALA A 14 13.41 -4.15 27.37
C ALA A 14 14.15 -5.49 27.19
N MET A 15 13.58 -6.59 27.73
CA MET A 15 14.14 -7.94 27.56
C MET A 15 14.04 -8.41 26.09
N LEU A 16 12.91 -8.14 25.41
CA LEU A 16 12.74 -8.46 24.00
C LEU A 16 13.72 -7.67 23.12
N TYR A 17 13.88 -6.38 23.41
CA TYR A 17 14.84 -5.52 22.71
C TYR A 17 16.28 -6.03 22.87
N GLU A 18 16.68 -6.43 24.08
CA GLU A 18 18.01 -6.99 24.32
C GLU A 18 18.22 -8.29 23.50
N ARG A 19 17.21 -9.17 23.45
CA ARG A 19 17.27 -10.38 22.63
C ARG A 19 17.38 -10.08 21.13
N TYR A 20 16.61 -9.10 20.67
CA TYR A 20 16.64 -8.62 19.29
C TYR A 20 18.03 -8.10 18.92
N GLN A 21 18.61 -7.22 19.74
CA GLN A 21 19.95 -6.67 19.51
C GLN A 21 21.04 -7.78 19.52
N ARG A 22 20.92 -8.78 20.38
CA ARG A 22 21.82 -9.94 20.37
C ARG A 22 21.70 -10.74 19.09
N ALA A 23 20.49 -10.91 18.56
CA ALA A 23 20.26 -11.61 17.30
C ALA A 23 20.87 -10.84 16.12
N LEU A 24 20.64 -9.53 16.00
CA LEU A 24 21.26 -8.70 14.97
C LEU A 24 22.80 -8.83 15.01
N LYS A 25 23.38 -8.72 16.19
CA LYS A 25 24.84 -8.87 16.37
C LYS A 25 25.34 -10.27 15.97
N ALA A 26 24.59 -11.32 16.30
CA ALA A 26 24.95 -12.70 15.93
C ALA A 26 24.89 -12.91 14.41
N TYR A 27 23.97 -12.25 13.71
CA TYR A 27 23.87 -12.28 12.25
C TYR A 27 24.78 -11.28 11.54
N ASN A 28 25.58 -10.49 12.28
CA ASN A 28 26.36 -9.37 11.74
C ASN A 28 25.50 -8.42 10.88
N ALA A 29 24.31 -8.14 11.34
CA ALA A 29 23.30 -7.33 10.69
C ALA A 29 22.99 -6.07 11.52
N VAL A 30 22.47 -5.05 10.86
CA VAL A 30 21.96 -3.82 11.44
C VAL A 30 20.54 -3.57 10.91
N ASP A 31 19.68 -2.96 11.71
CA ASP A 31 18.40 -2.47 11.24
C ASP A 31 18.48 -1.00 10.77
N PHE A 32 17.37 -0.43 10.36
CA PHE A 32 17.34 0.95 9.86
C PHE A 32 17.68 1.97 10.93
N ASP A 33 17.30 1.75 12.19
CA ASP A 33 17.61 2.64 13.30
C ASP A 33 19.11 2.57 13.64
N ASP A 34 19.72 1.39 13.56
CA ASP A 34 21.15 1.18 13.75
C ASP A 34 21.99 1.93 12.69
N LEU A 35 21.47 2.13 11.46
CA LEU A 35 22.19 2.90 10.43
C LEU A 35 22.42 4.37 10.84
N ILE A 36 21.63 4.89 11.77
CA ILE A 36 21.78 6.24 12.32
C ILE A 36 22.45 6.20 13.69
N MET A 37 21.94 5.36 14.59
CA MET A 37 22.44 5.29 15.97
C MET A 37 23.89 4.80 16.05
N THR A 38 24.25 3.77 15.32
CA THR A 38 25.59 3.18 15.37
C THR A 38 26.68 4.16 14.95
N PRO A 39 26.55 4.93 13.84
CA PRO A 39 27.49 6.00 13.51
C PRO A 39 27.61 7.06 14.61
N VAL A 40 26.51 7.53 15.19
CA VAL A 40 26.56 8.52 16.29
C VAL A 40 27.34 7.97 17.50
N MET A 41 27.06 6.72 17.88
CA MET A 41 27.80 6.08 18.99
C MET A 41 29.27 5.87 18.64
N LEU A 42 29.59 5.44 17.42
CA LEU A 42 30.96 5.24 16.94
C LEU A 42 31.76 6.55 17.01
N PHE A 43 31.18 7.63 16.51
CA PHE A 43 31.86 8.95 16.52
C PHE A 43 32.08 9.49 17.93
N ARG A 44 31.18 9.23 18.87
CA ARG A 44 31.35 9.59 20.30
C ARG A 44 32.43 8.78 20.98
N GLN A 45 32.58 7.49 20.67
CA GLN A 45 33.52 6.58 21.27
C GLN A 45 34.91 6.62 20.62
N HIS A 46 34.99 7.00 19.33
CA HIS A 46 36.18 6.98 18.49
C HIS A 46 36.41 8.30 17.79
N PRO A 47 36.95 9.33 18.49
CA PRO A 47 37.19 10.66 17.93
C PRO A 47 38.11 10.65 16.69
N GLU A 48 39.02 9.68 16.60
CA GLU A 48 39.92 9.50 15.47
C GLU A 48 39.15 9.10 14.19
N VAL A 49 38.08 8.31 14.35
CA VAL A 49 37.17 7.95 13.24
C VAL A 49 36.35 9.17 12.80
N LEU A 50 35.82 9.92 13.78
CA LEU A 50 35.11 11.17 13.51
C LEU A 50 35.99 12.17 12.74
N ALA A 51 37.22 12.40 13.21
CA ALA A 51 38.14 13.32 12.56
C ALA A 51 38.48 12.90 11.10
N LYS A 52 38.49 11.59 10.82
CA LYS A 52 38.63 11.07 9.45
C LYS A 52 37.45 11.46 8.58
N TRP A 53 36.24 11.29 9.09
CA TRP A 53 35.01 11.62 8.34
C TRP A 53 34.85 13.13 8.16
N GLN A 54 35.09 13.95 9.17
CA GLN A 54 35.06 15.42 9.12
C GLN A 54 36.07 15.99 8.11
N ARG A 55 37.24 15.35 7.96
CA ARG A 55 38.21 15.73 6.90
C ARG A 55 37.75 15.35 5.50
N ARG A 56 36.98 14.24 5.36
CA ARG A 56 36.44 13.76 4.10
C ARG A 56 35.22 14.59 3.66
N ILE A 57 34.35 14.93 4.60
CA ILE A 57 33.15 15.74 4.37
C ILE A 57 33.56 17.21 4.49
N ARG A 58 33.89 17.84 3.35
CA ARG A 58 34.30 19.23 3.33
C ARG A 58 33.13 20.20 3.38
N TYR A 59 31.97 19.78 2.89
CA TYR A 59 30.72 20.50 2.85
C TYR A 59 29.56 19.53 3.02
N LEU A 60 28.63 19.83 3.89
CA LEU A 60 27.45 19.00 4.16
C LEU A 60 26.20 19.75 3.67
N LEU A 61 25.42 19.08 2.84
CA LEU A 61 24.11 19.56 2.35
C LEU A 61 23.05 18.61 2.86
N VAL A 62 22.01 19.14 3.51
CA VAL A 62 20.88 18.33 4.03
C VAL A 62 19.60 18.97 3.55
N ASP A 63 18.80 18.17 2.86
CA ASP A 63 17.48 18.56 2.37
C ASP A 63 16.38 18.01 3.28
N GLU A 64 15.15 18.56 3.18
CA GLU A 64 13.98 18.17 3.97
C GLU A 64 14.28 18.12 5.49
N TYR A 65 14.98 19.11 6.00
CA TYR A 65 15.52 19.08 7.36
C TYR A 65 14.45 19.02 8.45
N GLN A 66 13.23 19.53 8.21
CA GLN A 66 12.09 19.45 9.11
C GLN A 66 11.65 18.01 9.41
N ASP A 67 12.01 17.06 8.56
CA ASP A 67 11.66 15.65 8.74
C ASP A 67 12.70 14.87 9.55
N THR A 68 13.76 15.53 10.01
CA THR A 68 14.80 14.89 10.82
C THR A 68 14.32 14.62 12.24
N ASN A 69 14.64 13.42 12.74
CA ASN A 69 14.51 13.10 14.17
C ASN A 69 15.75 13.51 14.95
N LEU A 70 15.70 13.40 16.28
CA LEU A 70 16.80 13.81 17.15
C LEU A 70 18.11 13.07 16.87
N ALA A 71 18.07 11.78 16.54
CA ALA A 71 19.29 11.00 16.24
C ALA A 71 19.93 11.44 14.91
N GLN A 72 19.13 11.75 13.91
CA GLN A 72 19.59 12.31 12.64
C GLN A 72 20.17 13.72 12.83
N TYR A 73 19.51 14.56 13.63
CA TYR A 73 20.03 15.86 14.04
C TYR A 73 21.42 15.75 14.66
N GLU A 74 21.59 14.85 15.65
CA GLU A 74 22.88 14.60 16.32
C GLU A 74 23.95 14.10 15.34
N LEU A 75 23.57 13.25 14.37
CA LEU A 75 24.50 12.79 13.33
C LEU A 75 24.99 13.95 12.47
N VAL A 76 24.10 14.81 11.99
CA VAL A 76 24.43 16.01 11.20
C VAL A 76 25.38 16.91 12.01
N LYS A 77 25.00 17.26 13.24
CA LYS A 77 25.78 18.11 14.13
C LYS A 77 27.19 17.54 14.37
N THR A 78 27.31 16.23 14.57
CA THR A 78 28.59 15.54 14.80
C THR A 78 29.48 15.55 13.56
N LEU A 79 28.92 15.44 12.35
CA LEU A 79 29.66 15.40 11.09
C LEU A 79 30.17 16.76 10.64
N VAL A 80 29.55 17.85 11.08
CA VAL A 80 29.99 19.21 10.75
C VAL A 80 31.37 19.46 11.37
N ASN A 81 32.31 19.91 10.56
CA ASN A 81 33.67 20.18 10.98
C ASN A 81 33.83 21.61 11.55
N GLU A 82 35.02 21.95 11.99
CA GLU A 82 35.34 23.26 12.57
C GLU A 82 35.07 24.46 11.61
N LYS A 83 35.03 24.22 10.30
CA LYS A 83 34.70 25.26 9.31
C LYS A 83 33.21 25.55 9.22
N GLN A 84 32.38 24.75 9.88
CA GLN A 84 30.91 24.86 9.87
C GLN A 84 30.31 24.93 8.45
N ALA A 85 30.91 24.20 7.48
CA ALA A 85 30.48 24.19 6.09
C ALA A 85 29.22 23.31 5.96
N LEU A 86 28.08 23.86 6.33
CA LEU A 86 26.77 23.25 6.35
C LEU A 86 25.75 24.11 5.61
N THR A 87 24.94 23.52 4.78
CA THR A 87 23.69 24.11 4.29
C THR A 87 22.55 23.12 4.52
N VAL A 88 21.48 23.60 5.11
CA VAL A 88 20.25 22.84 5.29
C VAL A 88 19.13 23.52 4.54
N VAL A 89 18.25 22.74 3.95
CA VAL A 89 17.00 23.20 3.32
C VAL A 89 15.85 22.51 4.01
N GLY A 90 14.81 23.28 4.32
CA GLY A 90 13.63 22.74 4.98
C GLY A 90 12.50 23.74 5.02
N ASP A 91 11.31 23.22 5.28
CA ASP A 91 10.06 23.98 5.40
C ASP A 91 9.26 23.40 6.57
N ASP A 92 9.19 24.13 7.69
CA ASP A 92 8.50 23.72 8.91
C ASP A 92 7.02 23.41 8.66
N ASP A 93 6.37 24.10 7.72
CA ASP A 93 4.98 23.87 7.34
C ASP A 93 4.77 22.58 6.52
N GLN A 94 5.86 21.94 6.06
CA GLN A 94 5.84 20.65 5.36
C GLN A 94 6.27 19.46 6.24
N SER A 95 6.33 19.63 7.56
CA SER A 95 6.66 18.53 8.48
C SER A 95 5.44 17.62 8.67
N ILE A 96 5.39 16.52 7.94
CA ILE A 96 4.28 15.55 7.95
C ILE A 96 4.69 14.16 8.45
N TYR A 97 5.87 14.04 9.09
CA TYR A 97 6.43 12.79 9.60
C TYR A 97 6.65 12.78 11.13
N ALA A 98 5.89 13.60 11.90
CA ALA A 98 5.98 13.62 13.36
C ALA A 98 5.72 12.23 13.98
N TRP A 99 4.80 11.44 13.38
CA TRP A 99 4.54 10.05 13.76
C TRP A 99 5.74 9.10 13.58
N ARG A 100 6.78 9.50 12.83
CA ARG A 100 8.10 8.84 12.75
C ARG A 100 9.15 9.47 13.65
N GLY A 101 8.77 10.45 14.47
CA GLY A 101 9.68 11.17 15.36
C GLY A 101 10.39 12.35 14.71
N ALA A 102 9.91 12.85 13.54
CA ALA A 102 10.39 14.10 12.96
C ALA A 102 10.12 15.27 13.92
N ARG A 103 11.05 16.22 13.95
CA ARG A 103 11.00 17.37 14.84
C ARG A 103 11.36 18.65 14.06
N PRO A 104 10.36 19.42 13.60
CA PRO A 104 10.62 20.68 12.89
C PRO A 104 11.39 21.68 13.76
N GLU A 105 11.29 21.57 15.11
CA GLU A 105 12.07 22.38 16.05
C GLU A 105 13.57 22.23 15.86
N ASN A 106 14.05 21.15 15.23
CA ASN A 106 15.45 20.98 14.86
C ASN A 106 15.96 22.13 13.97
N LEU A 107 15.07 22.79 13.19
CA LEU A 107 15.43 24.00 12.42
C LEU A 107 15.79 25.18 13.34
N MET A 108 15.09 25.33 14.44
CA MET A 108 15.39 26.40 15.41
C MET A 108 16.63 26.05 16.23
N GLN A 109 16.80 24.78 16.60
CA GLN A 109 17.96 24.31 17.34
C GLN A 109 19.28 24.57 16.58
N LEU A 110 19.25 24.54 15.24
CA LEU A 110 20.42 24.89 14.41
C LEU A 110 20.95 26.30 14.69
N GLN A 111 20.09 27.29 14.93
CA GLN A 111 20.50 28.66 15.22
C GLN A 111 21.24 28.75 16.56
N GLU A 112 20.84 27.95 17.54
CA GLU A 112 21.51 27.89 18.84
C GLU A 112 22.87 27.19 18.73
N ASP A 113 22.93 26.09 18.00
CA ASP A 113 24.15 25.29 17.82
C ASP A 113 25.17 25.91 16.85
N PHE A 114 24.66 26.70 15.87
CA PHE A 114 25.48 27.38 14.85
C PHE A 114 25.14 28.88 14.82
N PRO A 115 25.66 29.71 15.74
CA PRO A 115 25.29 31.13 15.83
C PRO A 115 25.67 31.96 14.62
N SER A 116 26.56 31.47 13.75
CA SER A 116 26.92 32.11 12.48
C SER A 116 26.02 31.73 11.31
N LEU A 117 24.97 30.94 11.56
CA LEU A 117 24.03 30.46 10.53
C LEU A 117 23.26 31.65 9.95
N GLU A 118 23.26 31.75 8.63
CA GLU A 118 22.46 32.72 7.88
C GLU A 118 21.17 32.03 7.38
N ILE A 119 20.02 32.68 7.65
CA ILE A 119 18.72 32.20 7.19
C ILE A 119 18.31 32.96 5.96
N VAL A 120 18.12 32.22 4.86
CA VAL A 120 17.60 32.74 3.60
C VAL A 120 16.20 32.18 3.36
N LYS A 121 15.18 33.05 3.25
CA LYS A 121 13.80 32.65 2.95
C LYS A 121 13.59 32.61 1.45
N LEU A 122 13.14 31.46 0.95
CA LEU A 122 12.79 31.22 -0.46
C LEU A 122 11.26 31.22 -0.59
N GLU A 123 10.66 32.42 -0.72
CA GLU A 123 9.20 32.59 -0.74
C GLU A 123 8.60 32.52 -2.16
N GLN A 124 9.42 32.68 -3.20
CA GLN A 124 8.97 32.55 -4.57
C GLN A 124 8.78 31.08 -4.95
N ASN A 125 7.57 30.72 -5.31
CA ASN A 125 7.19 29.39 -5.75
C ASN A 125 7.10 29.33 -7.28
N TYR A 126 7.72 28.32 -7.89
CA TYR A 126 7.80 28.12 -9.34
C TYR A 126 6.91 26.96 -9.83
N ARG A 127 6.26 26.23 -8.90
CA ARG A 127 5.44 25.05 -9.17
C ARG A 127 3.97 25.39 -9.35
N SER A 128 3.41 26.16 -8.42
CA SER A 128 1.97 26.37 -8.27
C SER A 128 1.54 27.78 -8.65
N THR A 129 0.31 27.89 -9.15
CA THR A 129 -0.31 29.18 -9.49
C THR A 129 -0.83 29.91 -8.24
N GLY A 130 -1.09 31.21 -8.38
CA GLY A 130 -1.45 32.08 -7.27
C GLY A 130 -2.71 31.65 -6.50
N ARG A 131 -3.73 31.05 -7.15
CA ARG A 131 -4.93 30.56 -6.46
C ARG A 131 -4.63 29.37 -5.54
N ILE A 132 -3.76 28.46 -5.99
CA ILE A 132 -3.34 27.32 -5.16
C ILE A 132 -2.56 27.83 -3.96
N LEU A 133 -1.57 28.70 -4.18
CA LEU A 133 -0.77 29.28 -3.08
C LEU A 133 -1.62 30.12 -2.12
N GLY A 134 -2.60 30.88 -2.63
CA GLY A 134 -3.51 31.65 -1.79
C GLY A 134 -4.38 30.76 -0.90
N ALA A 135 -4.79 29.57 -1.37
CA ALA A 135 -5.51 28.60 -0.55
C ALA A 135 -4.59 27.93 0.47
N ALA A 136 -3.37 27.53 0.05
CA ALA A 136 -2.39 26.90 0.93
C ALA A 136 -1.94 27.86 2.05
N ASN A 137 -1.59 29.11 1.73
CA ASN A 137 -1.24 30.11 2.74
C ASN A 137 -2.36 30.32 3.77
N LYS A 138 -3.63 30.44 3.32
CA LYS A 138 -4.77 30.56 4.24
C LYS A 138 -4.99 29.35 5.14
N LEU A 139 -4.70 28.15 4.63
CA LEU A 139 -4.83 26.94 5.43
C LEU A 139 -3.77 26.92 6.52
N ILE A 140 -2.50 27.13 6.13
CA ILE A 140 -1.37 27.02 7.04
C ILE A 140 -1.27 28.20 8.03
N ASP A 141 -1.83 29.35 7.72
CA ASP A 141 -1.93 30.51 8.66
C ASP A 141 -2.66 30.16 9.97
N ASN A 142 -3.39 29.02 10.01
CA ASN A 142 -4.02 28.55 11.25
C ASN A 142 -3.06 27.78 12.17
N ASN A 143 -1.84 27.49 11.72
CA ASN A 143 -0.79 26.82 12.50
C ASN A 143 0.18 27.85 13.08
N PRO A 144 0.83 27.56 14.23
CA PRO A 144 1.97 28.34 14.69
C PRO A 144 3.15 28.13 13.73
N HIS A 145 3.75 29.22 13.28
CA HIS A 145 4.92 29.17 12.41
C HIS A 145 6.21 29.28 13.21
N LEU A 146 7.20 28.41 12.95
CA LEU A 146 8.55 28.57 13.47
C LEU A 146 9.30 29.66 12.69
N ILE A 147 9.14 29.70 11.37
CA ILE A 147 9.72 30.69 10.47
C ILE A 147 8.60 31.32 9.62
N PRO A 148 8.09 32.52 9.97
CA PRO A 148 7.05 33.18 9.19
C PRO A 148 7.45 33.40 7.74
N LYS A 149 6.61 32.96 6.79
CA LYS A 149 6.81 33.08 5.36
C LYS A 149 5.47 33.14 4.63
N THR A 150 5.46 33.67 3.41
CA THR A 150 4.27 33.71 2.55
C THR A 150 4.66 33.35 1.13
N LEU A 151 4.16 32.24 0.63
CA LEU A 151 4.47 31.79 -0.71
C LEU A 151 3.74 32.61 -1.76
N TRP A 152 4.46 33.02 -2.81
CA TRP A 152 3.94 33.76 -3.95
C TRP A 152 4.54 33.23 -5.28
N SER A 153 3.87 33.51 -6.41
CA SER A 153 4.31 33.02 -7.72
C SER A 153 4.05 34.03 -8.83
N GLU A 154 4.90 33.99 -9.84
CA GLU A 154 4.74 34.77 -11.11
C GLU A 154 3.92 33.99 -12.17
N LEU A 155 3.48 32.76 -11.89
CA LEU A 155 2.70 31.94 -12.82
C LEU A 155 1.25 32.43 -13.04
N GLY A 156 0.92 33.60 -12.49
CA GLY A 156 -0.43 34.18 -12.58
C GLY A 156 -1.46 33.48 -11.68
N PRO A 157 -2.74 33.81 -11.82
CA PRO A 157 -3.78 33.29 -10.93
C PRO A 157 -4.06 31.81 -11.11
N GLY A 158 -3.87 31.26 -12.30
CA GLY A 158 -4.20 29.88 -12.64
C GLY A 158 -5.69 29.59 -12.76
N ASP A 159 -6.05 28.33 -12.99
CA ASP A 159 -7.44 27.86 -13.03
C ASP A 159 -8.11 27.96 -11.65
N PRO A 160 -9.44 28.15 -11.55
CA PRO A 160 -10.17 28.13 -10.30
C PRO A 160 -10.03 26.77 -9.60
N LEU A 161 -9.88 26.78 -8.28
CA LEU A 161 -10.03 25.59 -7.46
C LEU A 161 -11.50 25.17 -7.50
N ARG A 162 -11.76 23.91 -7.80
CA ARG A 162 -13.11 23.34 -7.87
C ARG A 162 -13.35 22.48 -6.64
N PHE A 163 -14.38 22.83 -5.88
CA PHE A 163 -14.90 22.03 -4.80
C PHE A 163 -16.17 21.32 -5.26
N ILE A 164 -16.22 19.99 -5.13
CA ILE A 164 -17.27 19.15 -5.67
C ILE A 164 -17.79 18.26 -4.54
N THR A 165 -19.10 18.32 -4.26
CA THR A 165 -19.76 17.41 -3.34
C THR A 165 -20.32 16.21 -4.09
N SER A 166 -20.19 15.02 -3.51
CA SER A 166 -20.74 13.78 -4.01
C SER A 166 -21.60 13.11 -2.95
N GLU A 167 -22.54 12.25 -3.35
CA GLU A 167 -23.46 11.58 -2.43
C GLU A 167 -22.75 10.52 -1.58
N ASN A 168 -21.74 9.90 -2.16
CA ASN A 168 -20.93 8.84 -1.53
C ASN A 168 -19.59 8.71 -2.24
N GLU A 169 -18.71 7.89 -1.69
CA GLU A 169 -17.37 7.62 -2.21
C GLU A 169 -17.37 6.99 -3.62
N ASP A 170 -18.39 6.20 -3.99
CA ASP A 170 -18.48 5.58 -5.31
C ASP A 170 -18.75 6.64 -6.39
N THR A 171 -19.69 7.55 -6.14
CA THR A 171 -20.00 8.66 -7.05
C THR A 171 -18.87 9.70 -7.09
N GLU A 172 -18.11 9.89 -6.02
CA GLU A 172 -16.91 10.72 -5.99
C GLU A 172 -15.87 10.17 -6.96
N CYS A 173 -15.51 8.89 -6.82
CA CYS A 173 -14.52 8.23 -7.67
C CYS A 173 -14.94 8.20 -9.15
N GLU A 174 -16.23 7.91 -9.44
CA GLU A 174 -16.76 7.94 -10.79
C GLU A 174 -16.63 9.33 -11.42
N ARG A 175 -16.92 10.37 -10.67
CA ARG A 175 -16.83 11.75 -11.13
C ARG A 175 -15.38 12.15 -11.43
N VAL A 176 -14.41 11.75 -10.58
CA VAL A 176 -12.98 11.97 -10.82
C VAL A 176 -12.55 11.31 -12.13
N VAL A 177 -12.90 10.05 -12.33
CA VAL A 177 -12.53 9.31 -13.55
C VAL A 177 -13.15 9.92 -14.80
N ASN A 178 -14.42 10.33 -14.74
CA ASN A 178 -15.08 11.01 -15.84
C ASN A 178 -14.43 12.37 -16.17
N GLU A 179 -13.98 13.13 -15.15
CA GLU A 179 -13.27 14.40 -15.35
C GLU A 179 -11.91 14.18 -16.02
N ILE A 180 -11.17 13.12 -15.62
CA ILE A 180 -9.89 12.74 -16.27
C ILE A 180 -10.13 12.45 -17.76
N ILE A 181 -11.18 11.67 -18.10
CA ILE A 181 -11.54 11.36 -19.49
C ILE A 181 -11.88 12.64 -20.26
N ASP A 182 -12.70 13.51 -19.68
CA ASP A 182 -13.13 14.75 -20.28
C ASP A 182 -11.95 15.72 -20.55
N MET A 183 -11.07 15.88 -19.58
CA MET A 183 -9.86 16.71 -19.73
C MET A 183 -8.89 16.13 -20.76
N ARG A 184 -8.71 14.82 -20.81
CA ARG A 184 -7.90 14.15 -21.81
C ARG A 184 -8.43 14.44 -23.23
N LEU A 185 -9.74 14.31 -23.41
CA LEU A 185 -10.39 14.56 -24.72
C LEU A 185 -10.36 16.04 -25.13
N LYS A 186 -10.68 16.95 -24.20
CA LYS A 186 -10.80 18.38 -24.49
C LYS A 186 -9.47 19.13 -24.52
N ARG A 187 -8.57 18.80 -23.58
CA ARG A 187 -7.29 19.51 -23.39
C ARG A 187 -6.09 18.74 -23.93
N ARG A 188 -6.27 17.50 -24.43
CA ARG A 188 -5.22 16.59 -24.92
C ARG A 188 -4.16 16.28 -23.85
N CYS A 189 -4.55 16.25 -22.57
CA CYS A 189 -3.68 15.88 -21.48
C CYS A 189 -3.22 14.40 -21.59
N LYS A 190 -2.05 14.10 -21.06
CA LYS A 190 -1.60 12.73 -20.86
C LYS A 190 -2.20 12.18 -19.55
N TYR A 191 -2.23 10.86 -19.38
CA TYR A 191 -2.63 10.26 -18.08
C TYR A 191 -1.62 10.58 -16.98
N SER A 192 -0.35 10.68 -17.32
CA SER A 192 0.73 11.08 -16.38
C SER A 192 0.63 12.52 -15.87
N ASP A 193 -0.22 13.35 -16.49
CA ASP A 193 -0.46 14.72 -16.03
C ASP A 193 -1.40 14.76 -14.81
N PHE A 194 -2.06 13.63 -14.48
CA PHE A 194 -3.08 13.53 -13.43
C PHE A 194 -2.58 12.78 -12.21
N ALA A 195 -2.90 13.31 -11.03
CA ALA A 195 -2.76 12.62 -9.76
C ALA A 195 -4.07 12.63 -8.99
N VAL A 196 -4.40 11.49 -8.37
CA VAL A 196 -5.48 11.38 -7.39
C VAL A 196 -4.86 11.15 -6.03
N LEU A 197 -5.02 12.13 -5.14
CA LEU A 197 -4.46 12.14 -3.80
C LEU A 197 -5.52 11.78 -2.78
N TYR A 198 -5.15 10.97 -1.81
CA TYR A 198 -6.00 10.53 -0.72
C TYR A 198 -5.23 10.45 0.60
N ARG A 199 -5.93 10.45 1.74
CA ARG A 199 -5.32 10.35 3.08
C ARG A 199 -4.84 8.93 3.40
N GLY A 200 -5.61 7.93 3.01
CA GLY A 200 -5.34 6.52 3.33
C GLY A 200 -5.42 5.60 2.13
N ASN A 201 -4.52 4.61 2.06
CA ASN A 201 -4.44 3.64 0.96
C ASN A 201 -5.73 2.83 0.72
N TYR A 202 -6.66 2.77 1.68
CA TYR A 202 -7.93 2.08 1.49
C TYR A 202 -8.84 2.79 0.47
N GLN A 203 -8.68 4.12 0.32
CA GLN A 203 -9.46 4.95 -0.62
C GLN A 203 -9.06 4.65 -2.09
N ALA A 204 -7.84 4.19 -2.34
CA ALA A 204 -7.38 3.84 -3.68
C ALA A 204 -8.26 2.79 -4.38
N LYS A 205 -8.81 1.83 -3.62
CA LYS A 205 -9.53 0.66 -4.18
C LYS A 205 -10.67 1.02 -5.15
N LEU A 206 -11.48 2.01 -4.78
CA LEU A 206 -12.61 2.43 -5.63
C LEU A 206 -12.13 3.15 -6.87
N VAL A 207 -11.12 4.03 -6.72
CA VAL A 207 -10.50 4.73 -7.86
C VAL A 207 -9.89 3.74 -8.83
N GLU A 208 -9.13 2.74 -8.34
CA GLU A 208 -8.57 1.66 -9.17
C GLU A 208 -9.64 0.98 -10.02
N ILE A 209 -10.73 0.54 -9.38
CA ILE A 209 -11.81 -0.17 -10.06
C ILE A 209 -12.47 0.70 -11.13
N LYS A 210 -12.72 1.98 -10.84
CA LYS A 210 -13.32 2.89 -11.81
C LYS A 210 -12.36 3.15 -12.98
N LEU A 211 -11.06 3.34 -12.75
CA LEU A 211 -10.05 3.48 -13.79
C LEU A 211 -9.95 2.23 -14.66
N GLN A 212 -9.89 1.04 -14.03
CA GLN A 212 -9.88 -0.25 -14.74
C GLN A 212 -11.13 -0.46 -15.59
N THR A 213 -12.31 -0.10 -15.07
CA THR A 213 -13.57 -0.23 -15.81
C THR A 213 -13.56 0.60 -17.10
N GLN A 214 -12.83 1.71 -17.10
CA GLN A 214 -12.66 2.59 -18.25
C GLN A 214 -11.37 2.32 -19.05
N ASN A 215 -10.64 1.25 -18.74
CA ASN A 215 -9.35 0.89 -19.34
C ASN A 215 -8.33 2.04 -19.29
N ILE A 216 -8.31 2.79 -18.19
CA ILE A 216 -7.36 3.88 -17.95
C ILE A 216 -6.15 3.33 -17.17
N PRO A 217 -4.92 3.44 -17.70
CA PRO A 217 -3.73 3.00 -17.01
C PRO A 217 -3.44 3.88 -15.78
N TYR A 218 -3.05 3.25 -14.69
CA TYR A 218 -2.72 3.92 -13.42
C TYR A 218 -1.53 3.26 -12.73
N GLU A 219 -0.95 3.96 -11.77
CA GLU A 219 0.11 3.48 -10.90
C GLU A 219 -0.16 3.90 -9.46
N ILE A 220 0.07 2.97 -8.51
CA ILE A 220 -0.09 3.25 -7.08
C ILE A 220 1.28 3.42 -6.44
N THR A 221 1.59 4.63 -6.02
CA THR A 221 2.84 4.93 -5.33
C THR A 221 2.71 4.70 -3.83
N GLY A 222 3.61 3.88 -3.27
CA GLY A 222 3.64 3.57 -1.83
C GLY A 222 2.55 2.61 -1.35
N GLY A 223 1.84 1.97 -2.27
CA GLY A 223 0.82 0.96 -2.03
C GLY A 223 1.03 -0.30 -2.87
N GLN A 224 0.19 -1.29 -2.64
CA GLN A 224 0.09 -2.47 -3.48
C GLN A 224 -1.29 -2.46 -4.14
N SER A 225 -1.34 -2.70 -5.44
CA SER A 225 -2.58 -2.86 -6.20
C SER A 225 -3.54 -3.81 -5.47
N PHE A 226 -4.83 -3.56 -5.59
CA PHE A 226 -5.85 -4.38 -4.95
C PHE A 226 -5.74 -5.85 -5.36
N TYR A 227 -5.59 -6.13 -6.65
CA TYR A 227 -5.48 -7.49 -7.18
C TYR A 227 -4.11 -8.13 -6.90
N ALA A 228 -3.08 -7.35 -6.59
CA ALA A 228 -1.76 -7.87 -6.21
C ALA A 228 -1.71 -8.43 -4.79
N LYS A 229 -2.69 -8.10 -3.92
CA LYS A 229 -2.75 -8.56 -2.53
C LYS A 229 -2.91 -10.07 -2.42
N THR A 230 -2.23 -10.66 -1.46
CA THR A 230 -2.18 -12.13 -1.27
C THR A 230 -3.58 -12.72 -1.09
N GLU A 231 -4.39 -12.15 -0.20
CA GLU A 231 -5.76 -12.61 0.09
C GLU A 231 -6.67 -12.52 -1.13
N ILE A 232 -6.47 -11.53 -2.00
CA ILE A 232 -7.24 -11.37 -3.23
C ILE A 232 -6.80 -12.41 -4.27
N LYS A 233 -5.50 -12.60 -4.45
CA LYS A 233 -4.96 -13.65 -5.32
C LYS A 233 -5.41 -15.05 -4.90
N ASP A 234 -5.55 -15.31 -3.60
CA ASP A 234 -6.02 -16.60 -3.09
C ASP A 234 -7.49 -16.83 -3.46
N VAL A 235 -8.36 -15.86 -3.16
CA VAL A 235 -9.80 -15.98 -3.49
C VAL A 235 -10.02 -16.02 -5.00
N MET A 236 -9.29 -15.20 -5.77
CA MET A 236 -9.34 -15.27 -7.23
C MET A 236 -8.90 -16.64 -7.78
N ALA A 237 -7.90 -17.27 -7.18
CA ALA A 237 -7.48 -18.62 -7.57
C ALA A 237 -8.55 -19.68 -7.24
N TYR A 238 -9.27 -19.55 -6.11
CA TYR A 238 -10.44 -20.37 -5.83
C TYR A 238 -11.51 -20.21 -6.93
N LEU A 239 -11.88 -18.97 -7.25
CA LEU A 239 -12.88 -18.69 -8.28
C LEU A 239 -12.44 -19.20 -9.65
N ARG A 240 -11.17 -19.05 -10.02
CA ARG A 240 -10.61 -19.56 -11.28
C ARG A 240 -10.69 -21.07 -11.36
N LEU A 241 -10.29 -21.78 -10.31
CA LEU A 241 -10.33 -23.25 -10.28
C LEU A 241 -11.76 -23.78 -10.37
N VAL A 242 -12.74 -23.08 -9.77
CA VAL A 242 -14.15 -23.46 -9.82
C VAL A 242 -14.71 -23.37 -11.24
N ILE A 243 -14.35 -22.34 -12.02
CA ILE A 243 -14.85 -22.22 -13.42
C ILE A 243 -13.99 -22.98 -14.42
N ASN A 244 -12.71 -23.20 -14.12
CA ASN A 244 -11.78 -23.93 -14.98
C ASN A 244 -10.87 -24.84 -14.14
N THR A 245 -11.23 -26.12 -14.12
CA THR A 245 -10.46 -27.15 -13.39
C THR A 245 -9.11 -27.50 -14.02
N ASP A 246 -8.86 -27.04 -15.24
CA ASP A 246 -7.58 -27.24 -15.93
C ASP A 246 -6.57 -26.12 -15.60
N ASP A 247 -6.92 -25.19 -14.72
CA ASP A 247 -5.99 -24.14 -14.24
C ASP A 247 -5.08 -24.68 -13.13
N ASP A 248 -3.99 -25.31 -13.52
CA ASP A 248 -3.00 -25.86 -12.59
C ASP A 248 -2.33 -24.79 -11.71
N ASN A 249 -2.20 -23.55 -12.19
CA ASN A 249 -1.66 -22.44 -11.40
C ASN A 249 -2.61 -22.06 -10.25
N ALA A 250 -3.91 -22.00 -10.55
CA ALA A 250 -4.93 -21.76 -9.54
C ALA A 250 -4.97 -22.92 -8.52
N LEU A 251 -4.92 -24.16 -8.98
CA LEU A 251 -4.84 -25.34 -8.13
C LEU A 251 -3.65 -25.28 -7.18
N LEU A 252 -2.44 -25.08 -7.70
CA LEU A 252 -1.20 -25.05 -6.91
C LEU A 252 -1.21 -23.95 -5.86
N ARG A 253 -1.86 -22.80 -6.16
CA ARG A 253 -1.98 -21.71 -5.23
C ARG A 253 -2.86 -22.05 -4.02
N ILE A 254 -4.00 -22.68 -4.25
CA ILE A 254 -5.01 -22.86 -3.19
C ILE A 254 -5.01 -24.22 -2.52
N ILE A 255 -4.35 -25.23 -3.08
CA ILE A 255 -4.42 -26.60 -2.58
C ILE A 255 -3.98 -26.74 -1.11
N ASN A 256 -3.10 -25.87 -0.66
CA ASN A 256 -2.64 -25.73 0.73
C ASN A 256 -2.91 -24.35 1.37
N THR A 257 -3.81 -23.59 0.83
CA THR A 257 -4.21 -22.29 1.35
C THR A 257 -5.72 -22.30 1.60
N PRO A 258 -6.22 -22.52 2.83
CA PRO A 258 -5.53 -22.95 4.08
C PRO A 258 -4.85 -24.32 4.03
N ARG A 259 -4.03 -24.61 5.05
CA ARG A 259 -3.20 -25.82 5.10
C ARG A 259 -4.04 -27.11 5.10
N ARG A 260 -3.78 -28.01 4.14
CA ARG A 260 -4.42 -29.33 4.00
C ARG A 260 -3.43 -30.49 4.08
N GLN A 261 -2.19 -30.22 4.52
CA GLN A 261 -1.15 -31.22 4.69
C GLN A 261 -0.79 -31.96 3.36
N ILE A 262 -0.90 -31.28 2.24
CA ILE A 262 -0.50 -31.78 0.93
C ILE A 262 0.90 -31.21 0.65
N GLY A 263 1.93 -32.02 0.90
CA GLY A 263 3.32 -31.56 0.83
C GLY A 263 3.85 -31.34 -0.59
N PRO A 264 4.99 -30.62 -0.73
CA PRO A 264 5.62 -30.36 -2.03
C PRO A 264 5.90 -31.61 -2.84
N THR A 265 6.41 -32.67 -2.20
CA THR A 265 6.69 -33.97 -2.84
C THR A 265 5.44 -34.63 -3.44
N THR A 266 4.27 -34.42 -2.83
CA THR A 266 2.99 -34.93 -3.35
C THR A 266 2.61 -34.17 -4.61
N LEU A 267 2.76 -32.85 -4.60
CA LEU A 267 2.47 -31.97 -5.74
C LEU A 267 3.43 -32.22 -6.91
N GLU A 268 4.70 -32.44 -6.63
CA GLU A 268 5.70 -32.80 -7.63
C GLU A 268 5.33 -34.11 -8.35
N ARG A 269 5.00 -35.16 -7.58
CA ARG A 269 4.55 -36.44 -8.15
C ARG A 269 3.25 -36.33 -8.95
N LEU A 270 2.30 -35.54 -8.47
CA LEU A 270 1.05 -35.27 -9.19
C LEU A 270 1.33 -34.52 -10.50
N GLY A 271 2.18 -33.48 -10.47
CA GLY A 271 2.58 -32.73 -11.66
C GLY A 271 3.32 -33.58 -12.68
N ASP A 272 4.29 -34.39 -12.25
CA ASP A 272 5.01 -35.32 -13.12
C ASP A 272 4.08 -36.35 -13.77
N TYR A 273 3.12 -36.85 -13.01
CA TYR A 273 2.14 -37.80 -13.54
C TYR A 273 1.20 -37.14 -14.55
N ALA A 274 0.67 -35.97 -14.22
CA ALA A 274 -0.19 -35.18 -15.09
C ALA A 274 0.50 -34.84 -16.41
N ASN A 275 1.74 -34.33 -16.36
CA ASN A 275 2.54 -34.00 -17.53
C ASN A 275 2.78 -35.21 -18.45
N LYS A 276 3.13 -36.37 -17.86
CA LYS A 276 3.36 -37.62 -18.65
C LYS A 276 2.09 -38.09 -19.36
N ARG A 277 0.92 -37.77 -18.84
CA ARG A 277 -0.38 -38.18 -19.39
C ARG A 277 -1.05 -37.10 -20.26
N GLY A 278 -0.51 -35.89 -20.29
CA GLY A 278 -1.15 -34.74 -20.96
C GLY A 278 -2.46 -34.34 -20.34
N LEU A 279 -2.58 -34.45 -19.01
CA LEU A 279 -3.77 -34.10 -18.22
C LEU A 279 -3.47 -32.88 -17.35
N SER A 280 -4.52 -32.16 -16.93
CA SER A 280 -4.38 -31.22 -15.81
C SER A 280 -4.12 -31.96 -14.50
N MET A 281 -3.47 -31.30 -13.54
CA MET A 281 -3.23 -31.89 -12.22
C MET A 281 -4.54 -32.27 -11.52
N TYR A 282 -5.60 -31.47 -11.72
CA TYR A 282 -6.93 -31.74 -11.15
C TYR A 282 -7.55 -33.00 -11.78
N ALA A 283 -7.49 -33.18 -13.08
CA ALA A 283 -7.99 -34.37 -13.77
C ALA A 283 -7.20 -35.62 -13.34
N ALA A 284 -5.88 -35.50 -13.23
CA ALA A 284 -4.98 -36.60 -12.87
C ALA A 284 -5.27 -37.21 -11.47
N ILE A 285 -5.91 -36.46 -10.54
CA ILE A 285 -6.25 -36.97 -9.19
C ILE A 285 -7.13 -38.23 -9.23
N ASP A 286 -8.02 -38.39 -10.23
CA ASP A 286 -8.93 -39.52 -10.35
C ASP A 286 -8.31 -40.73 -11.06
N GLU A 287 -7.14 -40.57 -11.65
CA GLU A 287 -6.47 -41.63 -12.37
C GLU A 287 -6.08 -42.79 -11.42
N VAL A 288 -6.57 -44.01 -11.74
CA VAL A 288 -6.30 -45.21 -10.93
C VAL A 288 -4.80 -45.46 -10.78
N ALA A 289 -4.03 -45.26 -11.86
CA ALA A 289 -2.60 -45.49 -11.88
C ALA A 289 -1.81 -44.49 -11.00
N LEU A 290 -2.38 -43.36 -10.63
CA LEU A 290 -1.75 -42.39 -9.70
C LEU A 290 -1.50 -43.04 -8.33
N SER A 291 -2.36 -43.99 -7.90
CA SER A 291 -2.21 -44.73 -6.63
C SER A 291 -0.90 -45.51 -6.51
N ALA A 292 -0.31 -45.90 -7.61
CA ALA A 292 0.97 -46.58 -7.62
C ALA A 292 2.17 -45.64 -7.45
N SER A 293 1.98 -44.34 -7.62
CA SER A 293 3.03 -43.31 -7.60
C SER A 293 3.16 -42.56 -6.28
N MET A 294 2.18 -42.68 -5.37
CA MET A 294 2.19 -41.95 -4.10
C MET A 294 1.55 -42.70 -2.95
N PRO A 295 1.86 -42.35 -1.68
CA PRO A 295 1.23 -42.95 -0.48
C PRO A 295 -0.28 -42.74 -0.47
N ALA A 296 -1.02 -43.75 0.02
CA ALA A 296 -2.49 -43.73 0.08
C ALA A 296 -3.06 -42.50 0.79
N ASN A 297 -2.50 -42.12 1.96
CA ASN A 297 -2.92 -40.92 2.71
C ASN A 297 -2.82 -39.63 1.89
N ASN A 298 -1.82 -39.48 1.04
CA ASN A 298 -1.64 -38.29 0.21
C ASN A 298 -2.67 -38.26 -0.90
N LEU A 299 -2.96 -39.43 -1.49
CA LEU A 299 -3.98 -39.56 -2.52
C LEU A 299 -5.39 -39.28 -1.94
N GLU A 300 -5.68 -39.75 -0.72
CA GLU A 300 -6.94 -39.47 -0.03
C GLU A 300 -7.15 -37.98 0.19
N ARG A 301 -6.11 -37.24 0.61
CA ARG A 301 -6.18 -35.79 0.77
C ARG A 301 -6.43 -35.05 -0.55
N LEU A 302 -5.78 -35.50 -1.63
CA LEU A 302 -6.02 -34.95 -2.96
C LEU A 302 -7.45 -35.21 -3.42
N LYS A 303 -7.96 -36.41 -3.23
CA LYS A 303 -9.34 -36.78 -3.57
C LYS A 303 -10.37 -36.03 -2.71
N ALA A 304 -10.10 -35.85 -1.43
CA ALA A 304 -10.96 -35.06 -0.54
C ALA A 304 -11.03 -33.58 -1.00
N PHE A 305 -9.89 -32.98 -1.35
CA PHE A 305 -9.84 -31.64 -1.92
C PHE A 305 -10.63 -31.55 -3.24
N LYS A 306 -10.44 -32.50 -4.16
CA LYS A 306 -11.16 -32.56 -5.43
C LYS A 306 -12.66 -32.69 -5.23
N SER A 307 -13.10 -33.61 -4.36
CA SER A 307 -14.50 -33.81 -4.02
C SER A 307 -15.15 -32.55 -3.45
N TRP A 308 -14.44 -31.86 -2.58
CA TRP A 308 -14.90 -30.58 -2.01
C TRP A 308 -15.05 -29.50 -3.09
N ILE A 309 -14.06 -29.28 -3.98
CA ILE A 309 -14.16 -28.33 -5.10
C ILE A 309 -15.31 -28.68 -6.03
N THR A 310 -15.50 -29.98 -6.34
CA THR A 310 -16.63 -30.43 -7.18
C THR A 310 -17.98 -30.11 -6.51
N GLY A 311 -18.06 -30.26 -5.18
CA GLY A 311 -19.24 -29.85 -4.40
C GLY A 311 -19.51 -28.36 -4.49
N VAL A 312 -18.48 -27.55 -4.33
CA VAL A 312 -18.55 -26.07 -4.51
C VAL A 312 -19.03 -25.68 -5.90
N GLN A 313 -18.48 -26.30 -6.96
CA GLN A 313 -18.93 -26.08 -8.33
C GLN A 313 -20.44 -26.35 -8.46
N LYS A 314 -20.90 -27.52 -7.99
CA LYS A 314 -22.31 -27.87 -8.03
C LYS A 314 -23.18 -26.83 -7.32
N ASN A 315 -22.79 -26.35 -6.15
CA ASN A 315 -23.54 -25.37 -5.38
C ASN A 315 -23.58 -24.00 -6.09
N ILE A 316 -22.47 -23.59 -6.72
CA ILE A 316 -22.40 -22.35 -7.48
C ILE A 316 -23.33 -22.36 -8.70
N TYR A 317 -23.41 -23.49 -9.42
CA TYR A 317 -24.24 -23.61 -10.62
C TYR A 317 -25.72 -23.96 -10.33
N SER A 318 -26.05 -24.55 -9.17
CA SER A 318 -27.42 -24.99 -8.86
C SER A 318 -28.20 -24.08 -7.92
N GLY A 319 -27.57 -23.03 -7.36
CA GLY A 319 -28.16 -22.22 -6.30
C GLY A 319 -27.85 -20.73 -6.41
N ASN A 320 -27.62 -20.12 -5.25
CA ASN A 320 -27.14 -18.74 -5.15
C ASN A 320 -25.61 -18.71 -5.23
N PRO A 321 -24.99 -18.23 -6.33
CA PRO A 321 -23.54 -18.27 -6.49
C PRO A 321 -22.77 -17.55 -5.39
N ILE A 322 -23.27 -16.40 -4.90
CA ILE A 322 -22.61 -15.63 -3.85
C ILE A 322 -22.69 -16.36 -2.51
N ALA A 323 -23.81 -16.98 -2.21
CA ALA A 323 -23.93 -17.79 -1.00
C ALA A 323 -22.97 -18.99 -1.05
N ALA A 324 -22.86 -19.67 -2.19
CA ALA A 324 -21.92 -20.79 -2.38
C ALA A 324 -20.45 -20.39 -2.25
N VAL A 325 -20.07 -19.20 -2.74
CA VAL A 325 -18.70 -18.66 -2.56
C VAL A 325 -18.45 -18.33 -1.08
N ASN A 326 -19.41 -17.74 -0.38
CA ASN A 326 -19.27 -17.49 1.06
C ASN A 326 -19.14 -18.79 1.87
N GLU A 327 -19.96 -19.82 1.54
CA GLU A 327 -19.89 -21.15 2.14
C GLU A 327 -18.51 -21.79 1.87
N MET A 328 -18.00 -21.73 0.66
CA MET A 328 -16.66 -22.20 0.30
C MET A 328 -15.55 -21.58 1.17
N LEU A 329 -15.59 -20.26 1.39
CA LEU A 329 -14.59 -19.57 2.21
C LEU A 329 -14.75 -19.92 3.70
N SER A 330 -15.99 -20.15 4.16
CA SER A 330 -16.31 -20.61 5.52
C SER A 330 -15.83 -22.05 5.74
N ASP A 331 -16.14 -22.97 4.83
CA ASP A 331 -15.74 -24.38 4.88
C ASP A 331 -14.21 -24.54 4.85
N ALA A 332 -13.54 -23.68 4.11
CA ALA A 332 -12.09 -23.61 4.05
C ALA A 332 -11.47 -23.04 5.33
N ASP A 333 -12.28 -22.46 6.25
CA ASP A 333 -11.81 -21.66 7.39
C ASP A 333 -10.80 -20.57 6.96
N TYR A 334 -11.11 -19.86 5.84
CA TYR A 334 -10.19 -18.90 5.29
C TYR A 334 -9.96 -17.69 6.21
N LEU A 335 -10.98 -17.26 6.97
CA LEU A 335 -10.84 -16.22 8.00
C LEU A 335 -9.89 -16.66 9.11
N GLY A 336 -10.07 -17.87 9.66
CA GLY A 336 -9.14 -18.44 10.64
C GLY A 336 -7.70 -18.54 10.12
N TRP A 337 -7.55 -18.89 8.84
CA TRP A 337 -6.25 -18.88 8.16
C TRP A 337 -5.62 -17.49 8.09
N LEU A 338 -6.40 -16.45 7.79
CA LEU A 338 -5.91 -15.06 7.78
C LEU A 338 -5.43 -14.64 9.18
N HIS A 339 -6.18 -14.96 10.26
CA HIS A 339 -5.76 -14.70 11.64
C HIS A 339 -4.47 -15.43 12.02
N GLN A 340 -4.30 -16.68 11.62
CA GLN A 340 -3.08 -17.46 11.88
C GLN A 340 -1.84 -16.95 11.16
N ASN A 341 -2.01 -16.27 10.02
CA ASN A 341 -0.91 -15.83 9.15
C ASN A 341 -0.76 -14.30 9.08
N ALA A 342 -1.50 -13.55 9.86
CA ALA A 342 -1.34 -12.12 10.01
C ALA A 342 -0.42 -11.78 11.20
N SER A 343 0.21 -10.62 11.14
CA SER A 343 1.04 -10.11 12.23
C SER A 343 0.23 -9.65 13.46
N SER A 344 -1.07 -9.39 13.27
CA SER A 344 -2.02 -9.00 14.32
C SER A 344 -3.46 -9.16 13.85
N ASP A 345 -4.41 -9.23 14.80
CA ASP A 345 -5.84 -9.32 14.49
C ASP A 345 -6.38 -8.17 13.62
N PRO A 346 -6.01 -6.90 13.84
CA PRO A 346 -6.41 -5.82 12.94
C PRO A 346 -5.94 -6.01 11.49
N VAL A 347 -4.75 -6.60 11.29
CA VAL A 347 -4.23 -6.91 9.95
C VAL A 347 -5.04 -8.03 9.30
N ALA A 348 -5.39 -9.07 10.06
CA ALA A 348 -6.26 -10.14 9.58
C ALA A 348 -7.64 -9.60 9.18
N GLN A 349 -8.24 -8.77 10.04
CA GLN A 349 -9.53 -8.14 9.76
C GLN A 349 -9.48 -7.30 8.48
N LYS A 350 -8.45 -6.48 8.31
CA LYS A 350 -8.27 -5.67 7.08
C LYS A 350 -8.15 -6.55 5.82
N ARG A 351 -7.48 -7.70 5.90
CA ARG A 351 -7.42 -8.65 4.78
C ARG A 351 -8.79 -9.26 4.50
N TRP A 352 -9.54 -9.60 5.55
CA TRP A 352 -10.91 -10.09 5.40
C TRP A 352 -11.84 -9.05 4.79
N ASP A 353 -11.71 -7.78 5.16
CA ASP A 353 -12.45 -6.68 4.55
C ASP A 353 -12.12 -6.53 3.05
N ASN A 354 -10.87 -6.80 2.65
CA ASN A 354 -10.51 -6.85 1.22
C ASN A 354 -11.24 -8.00 0.50
N VAL A 355 -11.34 -9.18 1.12
CA VAL A 355 -12.10 -10.32 0.57
C VAL A 355 -13.58 -9.97 0.44
N ASN A 356 -14.19 -9.40 1.47
CA ASN A 356 -15.59 -8.97 1.44
C ASN A 356 -15.84 -7.94 0.33
N PHE A 357 -14.91 -7.02 0.13
CA PHE A 357 -14.98 -6.07 -0.96
C PHE A 357 -14.93 -6.74 -2.34
N LEU A 358 -14.06 -7.73 -2.55
CA LEU A 358 -14.04 -8.54 -3.79
C LEU A 358 -15.38 -9.25 -4.02
N LEU A 359 -15.98 -9.83 -2.97
CA LEU A 359 -17.29 -10.49 -3.07
C LEU A 359 -18.42 -9.51 -3.40
N ALA A 360 -18.35 -8.28 -2.90
CA ALA A 360 -19.27 -7.22 -3.27
C ALA A 360 -19.14 -6.86 -4.76
N GLN A 361 -17.90 -6.78 -5.29
CA GLN A 361 -17.65 -6.57 -6.72
C GLN A 361 -18.20 -7.72 -7.58
N LEU A 362 -18.03 -8.98 -7.15
CA LEU A 362 -18.61 -10.14 -7.82
C LEU A 362 -20.14 -10.06 -7.84
N THR A 363 -20.74 -9.66 -6.70
CA THR A 363 -22.19 -9.47 -6.58
C THR A 363 -22.70 -8.39 -7.54
N GLN A 364 -21.98 -7.29 -7.65
CA GLN A 364 -22.32 -6.20 -8.56
C GLN A 364 -22.22 -6.64 -10.03
N ALA A 365 -21.15 -7.35 -10.39
CA ALA A 365 -20.97 -7.87 -11.74
C ALA A 365 -22.11 -8.82 -12.15
N LEU A 366 -22.55 -9.71 -11.24
CA LEU A 366 -23.69 -10.61 -11.46
C LEU A 366 -24.99 -9.84 -11.69
N LYS A 367 -25.27 -8.80 -10.92
CA LYS A 367 -26.49 -7.98 -11.08
C LYS A 367 -26.52 -7.28 -12.43
N THR A 368 -25.39 -6.73 -12.85
CA THR A 368 -25.26 -6.05 -14.14
C THR A 368 -25.51 -7.02 -15.31
N ASP A 369 -24.91 -8.22 -15.25
CA ASP A 369 -25.09 -9.24 -16.30
C ASP A 369 -26.54 -9.73 -16.40
N GLN A 370 -27.26 -9.84 -15.27
CA GLN A 370 -28.70 -10.20 -15.27
C GLN A 370 -29.60 -9.11 -15.84
N GLN A 371 -29.21 -7.84 -15.72
CA GLN A 371 -29.95 -6.71 -16.29
C GLN A 371 -29.74 -6.58 -17.82
N ASP A 372 -28.49 -6.80 -18.26
CA ASP A 372 -28.12 -6.65 -19.69
C ASP A 372 -28.62 -7.81 -20.56
N GLU A 373 -28.71 -9.05 -20.01
CA GLU A 373 -29.13 -10.24 -20.74
C GLU A 373 -30.08 -11.13 -19.89
N PRO A 374 -31.35 -10.77 -19.73
CA PRO A 374 -32.27 -11.47 -18.82
C PRO A 374 -32.63 -12.91 -19.24
N ASN A 375 -32.21 -13.36 -20.40
CA ASN A 375 -32.50 -14.71 -20.97
C ASN A 375 -31.28 -15.67 -20.91
N LYS A 376 -30.13 -15.29 -20.35
CA LYS A 376 -29.02 -16.22 -20.15
C LYS A 376 -29.28 -17.17 -18.97
N ASN A 377 -28.93 -18.46 -19.15
CA ASN A 377 -28.92 -19.43 -18.04
C ASN A 377 -28.03 -18.91 -16.92
N GLY A 378 -28.44 -19.11 -15.66
CA GLY A 378 -27.70 -18.63 -14.47
C GLY A 378 -26.23 -19.07 -14.43
N ASP A 379 -25.92 -20.23 -15.01
CA ASP A 379 -24.55 -20.77 -15.10
C ASP A 379 -23.63 -19.85 -15.92
N SER A 380 -24.11 -19.31 -17.02
CA SER A 380 -23.36 -18.39 -17.88
C SER A 380 -23.12 -17.02 -17.21
N ALA A 381 -24.01 -16.57 -16.33
CA ALA A 381 -23.88 -15.28 -15.66
C ALA A 381 -22.74 -15.28 -14.64
N ILE A 382 -22.60 -16.36 -13.84
CA ILE A 382 -21.50 -16.44 -12.85
C ILE A 382 -20.13 -16.60 -13.53
N GLU A 383 -20.05 -17.40 -14.61
CA GLU A 383 -18.80 -17.54 -15.37
C GLU A 383 -18.38 -16.20 -15.98
N ASN A 384 -19.31 -15.44 -16.54
CA ASN A 384 -19.05 -14.11 -17.08
C ASN A 384 -18.59 -13.13 -15.97
N ALA A 385 -19.26 -13.13 -14.83
CA ALA A 385 -18.90 -12.25 -13.71
C ALA A 385 -17.48 -12.57 -13.18
N ILE A 386 -17.15 -13.85 -13.00
CA ILE A 386 -15.81 -14.27 -12.58
C ILE A 386 -14.79 -13.95 -13.68
N SER A 387 -15.12 -14.19 -14.95
CA SER A 387 -14.24 -13.89 -16.09
C SER A 387 -13.94 -12.38 -16.19
N LYS A 388 -14.92 -11.52 -15.91
CA LYS A 388 -14.70 -10.07 -15.83
C LYS A 388 -13.72 -9.69 -14.71
N LEU A 389 -13.80 -10.34 -13.53
CA LEU A 389 -12.83 -10.13 -12.45
C LEU A 389 -11.43 -10.63 -12.81
N ILE A 390 -11.34 -11.80 -13.48
CA ILE A 390 -10.07 -12.36 -13.96
C ILE A 390 -9.44 -11.42 -15.00
N LEU A 391 -10.24 -10.90 -15.93
CA LEU A 391 -9.75 -9.95 -16.92
C LEU A 391 -9.19 -8.69 -16.27
N ARG A 392 -9.84 -8.20 -15.21
CA ARG A 392 -9.34 -7.05 -14.43
C ARG A 392 -7.98 -7.36 -13.75
N ASP A 393 -7.82 -8.57 -13.16
CA ASP A 393 -6.53 -9.01 -12.57
C ASP A 393 -5.43 -9.10 -13.65
N ILE A 394 -5.75 -9.57 -14.86
CA ILE A 394 -4.80 -9.64 -15.98
C ILE A 394 -4.40 -8.24 -16.46
N LEU A 395 -5.39 -7.37 -16.68
CA LEU A 395 -5.16 -6.00 -17.12
C LEU A 395 -4.32 -5.20 -16.10
N ASP A 396 -4.53 -5.43 -14.81
CA ASP A 396 -3.74 -4.82 -13.74
C ASP A 396 -2.27 -5.18 -13.87
N ARG A 397 -1.95 -6.46 -14.11
CA ARG A 397 -0.57 -6.94 -14.30
C ARG A 397 0.08 -6.40 -15.57
N GLU A 398 -0.65 -6.37 -16.68
CA GLU A 398 -0.12 -5.84 -17.95
C GLU A 398 0.13 -4.33 -17.88
N GLN A 399 -0.68 -3.60 -17.12
CA GLN A 399 -0.50 -2.16 -16.91
C GLN A 399 0.68 -1.83 -16.00
N GLU A 400 1.01 -2.70 -15.03
CA GLU A 400 2.23 -2.55 -14.23
C GLU A 400 3.52 -2.61 -15.09
N GLU A 401 3.50 -3.36 -16.20
CA GLU A 401 4.70 -3.60 -17.03
C GLU A 401 4.87 -2.65 -18.23
N SER A 402 3.82 -1.97 -18.72
CA SER A 402 3.84 -1.52 -20.13
C SER A 402 3.65 -0.05 -20.45
N ALA A 403 3.32 0.85 -19.52
CA ALA A 403 2.99 2.23 -19.88
C ALA A 403 3.74 3.29 -19.06
N ASP A 404 4.42 4.22 -19.75
CA ASP A 404 4.97 5.45 -19.15
C ASP A 404 3.87 6.52 -18.89
N ASP A 405 2.68 6.37 -19.49
CA ASP A 405 1.56 7.34 -19.43
C ASP A 405 0.45 6.79 -18.51
N LYS A 406 0.57 6.98 -17.18
CA LYS A 406 -0.32 6.44 -16.14
C LYS A 406 -0.84 7.53 -15.22
N VAL A 407 -2.12 7.44 -14.80
CA VAL A 407 -2.66 8.27 -13.71
C VAL A 407 -1.98 7.86 -12.40
N GLN A 408 -1.51 8.83 -11.63
CA GLN A 408 -0.84 8.58 -10.37
C GLN A 408 -1.84 8.53 -9.21
N LEU A 409 -1.86 7.41 -8.48
CA LEU A 409 -2.66 7.21 -7.27
C LEU A 409 -1.74 7.16 -6.07
N LEU A 410 -1.84 8.13 -5.16
CA LEU A 410 -0.92 8.20 -4.04
C LEU A 410 -1.54 8.86 -2.81
N THR A 411 -1.00 8.52 -1.65
CA THR A 411 -1.37 9.24 -0.43
C THR A 411 -0.78 10.65 -0.43
N LEU A 412 -1.40 11.57 0.31
CA LEU A 412 -0.84 12.92 0.53
C LEU A 412 0.61 12.87 1.00
N HIS A 413 0.96 11.90 1.87
CA HIS A 413 2.33 11.70 2.34
C HIS A 413 3.29 11.28 1.21
N ALA A 414 2.85 10.39 0.33
CA ALA A 414 3.67 9.93 -0.80
C ALA A 414 3.81 11.00 -1.90
N ALA A 415 2.89 11.98 -1.93
CA ALA A 415 2.92 13.08 -2.88
C ALA A 415 3.96 14.15 -2.52
N LYS A 416 4.50 14.15 -1.29
CA LYS A 416 5.53 15.09 -0.86
C LYS A 416 6.74 15.03 -1.80
N GLY A 417 7.17 16.19 -2.28
CA GLY A 417 8.28 16.30 -3.25
C GLY A 417 7.91 16.06 -4.73
N LEU A 418 6.68 15.57 -5.00
CA LEU A 418 6.19 15.38 -6.37
C LEU A 418 5.39 16.58 -6.87
N GLU A 419 5.15 16.61 -8.19
CA GLU A 419 4.34 17.66 -8.83
C GLU A 419 3.55 17.09 -10.01
N PHE A 420 2.31 17.55 -10.19
CA PHE A 420 1.40 17.11 -11.24
C PHE A 420 0.63 18.29 -11.80
N LEU A 421 0.32 18.25 -13.11
CA LEU A 421 -0.42 19.32 -13.77
C LEU A 421 -1.87 19.42 -13.27
N HIS A 422 -2.50 18.29 -13.00
CA HIS A 422 -3.88 18.19 -12.55
C HIS A 422 -4.00 17.28 -11.32
N VAL A 423 -4.52 17.82 -10.22
CA VAL A 423 -4.61 17.10 -8.96
C VAL A 423 -6.07 17.01 -8.51
N PHE A 424 -6.50 15.81 -8.18
CA PHE A 424 -7.76 15.52 -7.52
C PHE A 424 -7.47 15.08 -6.09
N MET A 425 -8.08 15.75 -5.11
CA MET A 425 -8.03 15.35 -3.71
C MET A 425 -9.38 14.77 -3.34
N ILE A 426 -9.41 13.50 -2.96
CA ILE A 426 -10.62 12.76 -2.61
C ILE A 426 -10.72 12.49 -1.11
N GLY A 427 -11.95 12.28 -0.62
CA GLY A 427 -12.21 12.04 0.80
C GLY A 427 -11.89 13.25 1.68
N MET A 428 -12.15 14.47 1.17
CA MET A 428 -11.98 15.72 1.91
C MET A 428 -13.15 15.93 2.87
N GLU A 429 -13.26 15.05 3.88
CA GLU A 429 -14.36 15.06 4.85
C GLU A 429 -13.88 14.75 6.27
N GLU A 430 -14.62 15.23 7.26
CA GLU A 430 -14.33 15.03 8.68
C GLU A 430 -14.14 13.57 9.05
N GLY A 431 -13.07 13.28 9.78
CA GLY A 431 -12.70 11.92 10.21
C GLY A 431 -11.82 11.16 9.21
N ILE A 432 -11.72 11.63 7.97
CA ILE A 432 -10.77 11.13 6.96
C ILE A 432 -9.64 12.15 6.78
N LEU A 433 -9.96 13.39 6.45
CA LEU A 433 -9.03 14.51 6.37
C LEU A 433 -9.72 15.78 6.89
N PRO A 434 -9.43 16.23 8.12
CA PRO A 434 -8.43 15.69 9.05
C PRO A 434 -8.80 14.31 9.60
N HIS A 435 -7.77 13.50 9.87
CA HIS A 435 -7.96 12.13 10.39
C HIS A 435 -8.50 12.15 11.82
N LYS A 436 -9.51 11.31 12.12
CA LYS A 436 -10.16 11.25 13.41
C LYS A 436 -9.20 11.16 14.60
N ASN A 437 -8.18 10.29 14.50
CA ASN A 437 -7.20 10.10 15.58
C ASN A 437 -6.39 11.37 15.86
N SER A 438 -6.08 12.17 14.84
CA SER A 438 -5.36 13.43 14.99
C SER A 438 -6.24 14.50 15.63
N VAL A 439 -7.53 14.52 15.30
CA VAL A 439 -8.52 15.41 15.93
C VAL A 439 -8.70 15.04 17.41
N ASP A 440 -8.95 13.76 17.70
CA ASP A 440 -9.16 13.25 19.06
C ASP A 440 -7.90 13.40 19.93
N GLY A 441 -6.72 13.31 19.32
CA GLY A 441 -5.40 13.47 19.97
C GLY A 441 -4.94 14.93 20.10
N GLY A 442 -5.69 15.91 19.60
CA GLY A 442 -5.30 17.33 19.62
C GLY A 442 -4.14 17.67 18.68
N GLN A 443 -3.90 16.87 17.65
CA GLN A 443 -2.81 17.01 16.67
C GLN A 443 -3.33 17.47 15.30
N ILE A 444 -4.34 18.32 15.29
CA ILE A 444 -4.96 18.81 14.03
C ILE A 444 -3.99 19.65 13.20
N GLU A 445 -2.96 20.23 13.82
CA GLU A 445 -1.94 21.02 13.17
C GLU A 445 -1.10 20.19 12.19
N GLU A 446 -0.91 18.89 12.47
CA GLU A 446 -0.20 17.97 11.59
C GLU A 446 -1.01 17.55 10.35
N GLU A 447 -2.32 17.70 10.40
CA GLU A 447 -3.21 17.35 9.27
C GLU A 447 -3.41 18.52 8.29
N ARG A 448 -3.01 19.74 8.66
CA ARG A 448 -3.03 20.94 7.80
C ARG A 448 -1.80 21.01 6.94
#